data_14b0eccc6fff6e5fe1982a7327277981
#
_entry.id   14b0eccc6fff6e5fe1982a7327277981
#
_cell.length_a   1.000
_cell.length_b   1.000
_cell.length_c   1.000
_cell.angle_alpha   90.00
_cell.angle_beta   90.00
_cell.angle_gamma   90.00
#
_symmetry.space_group_name_H-M   'P 1'
#
loop_
_entity.id
_entity.type
_entity.pdbx_description
1 polymer ?
#
loop_
_entity_poly.entity_id
_entity_poly.type
_entity_poly.pdbx_seq_one_letter_code
_entity_poly.pdbx_strand_id
1 'polypeptide(L)'
;MTVSAPLKEVVKLMDANLEEPLELEQLAVYAGRSRRQIERLFQEQLGTTPQRYYLELRITEARRLLQHTELTQVEVLVACGFVSPSHFSKCYSAYFGYRPSKEKRLVK
;
A
#
# COMPACT_ATOMS: atom_id res chain seq x y z
N MET A 1 3.12 -4.31 20.81
CA MET A 1 2.41 -5.53 20.37
C MET A 1 3.22 -6.27 19.32
N THR A 2 3.36 -7.56 19.47
CA THR A 2 4.17 -8.37 18.55
C THR A 2 3.30 -8.89 17.40
N VAL A 3 3.73 -8.62 16.18
CA VAL A 3 3.08 -9.14 14.98
C VAL A 3 3.57 -10.56 14.75
N SER A 4 2.63 -11.50 14.48
CA SER A 4 2.96 -12.91 14.27
C SER A 4 3.80 -13.12 13.01
N ALA A 5 4.54 -14.23 12.97
CA ALA A 5 5.36 -14.58 11.83
C ALA A 5 4.56 -14.69 10.51
N PRO A 6 3.37 -15.34 10.50
CA PRO A 6 2.57 -15.38 9.27
C PRO A 6 2.17 -14.00 8.75
N LEU A 7 1.81 -13.09 9.66
CA LEU A 7 1.42 -11.75 9.26
C LEU A 7 2.62 -10.96 8.73
N LYS A 8 3.79 -11.09 9.36
CA LYS A 8 5.02 -10.46 8.88
C LYS A 8 5.35 -10.90 7.47
N GLU A 9 5.16 -12.16 7.17
CA GLU A 9 5.42 -12.71 5.85
C GLU A 9 4.50 -12.12 4.79
N VAL A 10 3.21 -12.00 5.10
CA VAL A 10 2.24 -11.40 4.19
C VAL A 10 2.58 -9.92 3.94
N VAL A 11 2.90 -9.20 4.99
CA VAL A 11 3.28 -7.78 4.88
C VAL A 11 4.53 -7.61 4.01
N LYS A 12 5.52 -8.49 4.17
CA LYS A 12 6.72 -8.47 3.32
C LYS A 12 6.39 -8.69 1.85
N LEU A 13 5.47 -9.62 1.58
CA LEU A 13 5.02 -9.88 0.21
C LEU A 13 4.32 -8.66 -0.39
N MET A 14 3.49 -8.02 0.40
CA MET A 14 2.81 -6.79 -0.03
C MET A 14 3.83 -5.69 -0.36
N ASP A 15 4.79 -5.49 0.54
CA ASP A 15 5.80 -4.45 0.39
C ASP A 15 6.72 -4.70 -0.81
N ALA A 16 6.96 -5.95 -1.14
CA ALA A 16 7.76 -6.33 -2.29
C ALA A 16 6.98 -6.27 -3.61
N ASN A 17 5.67 -6.07 -3.58
CA ASN A 17 4.80 -6.10 -4.76
C ASN A 17 3.85 -4.90 -4.76
N LEU A 18 4.41 -3.69 -4.84
CA LEU A 18 3.61 -2.47 -4.86
C LEU A 18 3.17 -2.07 -6.26
N GLU A 19 4.04 -2.26 -7.26
CA GLU A 19 3.73 -1.90 -8.64
C GLU A 19 2.67 -2.81 -9.24
N GLU A 20 2.73 -4.10 -8.92
CA GLU A 20 1.74 -5.08 -9.36
C GLU A 20 1.19 -5.78 -8.12
N PRO A 21 0.22 -5.14 -7.44
CA PRO A 21 -0.28 -5.69 -6.18
C PRO A 21 -0.84 -7.10 -6.32
N LEU A 22 -0.47 -7.95 -5.37
CA LEU A 22 -0.96 -9.32 -5.33
C LEU A 22 -2.39 -9.33 -4.79
N GLU A 23 -3.21 -10.23 -5.33
CA GLU A 23 -4.55 -10.43 -4.83
C GLU A 23 -4.50 -11.22 -3.53
N LEU A 24 -5.56 -11.14 -2.74
CA LEU A 24 -5.63 -11.82 -1.45
C LEU A 24 -5.43 -13.33 -1.60
N GLU A 25 -5.98 -13.93 -2.68
CA GLU A 25 -5.79 -15.35 -2.97
C GLU A 25 -4.32 -15.70 -3.17
N GLN A 26 -3.58 -14.84 -3.87
CA GLN A 26 -2.16 -15.05 -4.12
C GLN A 26 -1.37 -14.96 -2.83
N LEU A 27 -1.68 -13.96 -2.00
CA LEU A 27 -1.04 -13.80 -0.69
C LEU A 27 -1.31 -15.03 0.18
N ALA A 28 -2.53 -15.55 0.14
CA ALA A 28 -2.90 -16.73 0.91
C ALA A 28 -2.10 -17.96 0.48
N VAL A 29 -1.95 -18.16 -0.83
CA VAL A 29 -1.17 -19.28 -1.37
C VAL A 29 0.29 -19.19 -0.91
N TYR A 30 0.91 -18.01 -1.06
CA TYR A 30 2.31 -17.82 -0.66
C TYR A 30 2.52 -18.02 0.84
N ALA A 31 1.57 -17.59 1.65
CA ALA A 31 1.68 -17.72 3.10
C ALA A 31 1.26 -19.08 3.62
N GLY A 32 0.71 -19.93 2.76
CA GLY A 32 0.20 -21.25 3.18
C GLY A 32 -1.00 -21.14 4.13
N ARG A 33 -1.83 -20.12 3.93
CA ARG A 33 -3.00 -19.84 4.78
C ARG A 33 -4.23 -19.61 3.91
N SER A 34 -5.42 -19.73 4.49
CA SER A 34 -6.64 -19.39 3.78
C SER A 34 -6.84 -17.87 3.79
N ARG A 35 -7.66 -17.37 2.86
CA ARG A 35 -8.04 -15.94 2.84
C ARG A 35 -8.60 -15.52 4.20
N ARG A 36 -9.47 -16.36 4.75
CA ARG A 36 -10.14 -16.10 6.03
C ARG A 36 -9.13 -15.95 7.17
N GLN A 37 -8.11 -16.80 7.17
CA GLN A 37 -7.06 -16.72 8.18
C GLN A 37 -6.27 -15.43 8.07
N ILE A 38 -5.96 -15.00 6.85
CA ILE A 38 -5.25 -13.75 6.62
C ILE A 38 -6.10 -12.55 7.05
N GLU A 39 -7.37 -12.54 6.69
CA GLU A 39 -8.29 -11.48 7.10
C GLU A 39 -8.37 -11.39 8.63
N ARG A 40 -8.42 -12.53 9.29
CA ARG A 40 -8.46 -12.58 10.75
C ARG A 40 -7.17 -12.03 11.36
N LEU A 41 -6.01 -12.43 10.83
CA LEU A 41 -4.73 -11.95 11.32
C LEU A 41 -4.63 -10.42 11.23
N PHE A 42 -5.04 -9.86 10.10
CA PHE A 42 -5.03 -8.41 9.94
C PHE A 42 -5.97 -7.72 10.94
N GLN A 43 -7.18 -8.26 11.10
CA GLN A 43 -8.14 -7.67 12.01
C GLN A 43 -7.67 -7.74 13.47
N GLU A 44 -7.19 -8.90 13.88
CA GLU A 44 -6.78 -9.12 15.27
C GLU A 44 -5.49 -8.37 15.64
N GLN A 45 -4.53 -8.31 14.73
CA GLN A 45 -3.22 -7.76 15.05
C GLN A 45 -3.01 -6.32 14.56
N LEU A 46 -3.71 -5.88 13.53
CA LEU A 46 -3.54 -4.55 12.96
C LEU A 46 -4.82 -3.73 12.91
N GLY A 47 -5.97 -4.33 13.26
CA GLY A 47 -7.23 -3.61 13.30
C GLY A 47 -7.72 -3.12 11.95
N THR A 48 -7.35 -3.77 10.86
CA THR A 48 -7.70 -3.34 9.50
C THR A 48 -7.87 -4.55 8.58
N THR A 49 -8.30 -4.30 7.34
CA THR A 49 -8.40 -5.35 6.32
C THR A 49 -7.08 -5.43 5.54
N PRO A 50 -6.80 -6.58 4.89
CA PRO A 50 -5.62 -6.68 4.03
C PRO A 50 -5.61 -5.65 2.91
N GLN A 51 -6.75 -5.42 2.25
CA GLN A 51 -6.85 -4.45 1.18
C GLN A 51 -6.53 -3.04 1.64
N ARG A 52 -7.06 -2.65 2.79
CA ARG A 52 -6.82 -1.31 3.33
C ARG A 52 -5.36 -1.14 3.72
N TYR A 53 -4.79 -2.14 4.36
CA TYR A 53 -3.37 -2.10 4.72
C TYR A 53 -2.48 -1.99 3.49
N TYR A 54 -2.79 -2.76 2.46
CA TYR A 54 -2.04 -2.74 1.21
C TYR A 54 -2.11 -1.38 0.54
N LEU A 55 -3.32 -0.80 0.52
CA LEU A 55 -3.50 0.55 -0.03
C LEU A 55 -2.65 1.58 0.73
N GLU A 56 -2.59 1.47 2.05
CA GLU A 56 -1.78 2.37 2.87
C GLU A 56 -0.29 2.24 2.55
N LEU A 57 0.20 1.02 2.34
CA LEU A 57 1.59 0.80 1.92
C LEU A 57 1.88 1.49 0.60
N ARG A 58 0.99 1.33 -0.37
CA ARG A 58 1.13 1.89 -1.70
C ARG A 58 1.12 3.41 -1.68
N ILE A 59 0.20 4.00 -0.94
CA ILE A 59 0.06 5.44 -0.88
C ILE A 59 1.21 6.09 -0.08
N THR A 60 1.70 5.41 0.93
CA THR A 60 2.85 5.87 1.73
C THR A 60 4.14 5.86 0.90
N GLU A 61 4.32 4.81 0.10
CA GLU A 61 5.46 4.75 -0.81
C GLU A 61 5.37 5.84 -1.88
N ALA A 62 4.15 6.12 -2.36
CA ALA A 62 3.95 7.19 -3.32
C ALA A 62 4.40 8.53 -2.74
N ARG A 63 4.07 8.80 -1.49
CA ARG A 63 4.51 10.03 -0.82
C ARG A 63 6.02 10.10 -0.73
N ARG A 64 6.66 9.01 -0.35
CA ARG A 64 8.12 8.93 -0.25
C ARG A 64 8.76 9.25 -1.60
N LEU A 65 8.23 8.68 -2.69
CA LEU A 65 8.75 8.92 -4.03
C LEU A 65 8.55 10.37 -4.48
N LEU A 66 7.37 10.94 -4.19
CA LEU A 66 7.10 12.34 -4.53
C LEU A 66 8.01 13.30 -3.78
N GLN A 67 8.32 13.00 -2.54
CA GLN A 67 9.15 13.85 -1.69
C GLN A 67 10.64 13.75 -2.02
N HIS A 68 11.11 12.57 -2.36
CA HIS A 68 12.55 12.28 -2.41
C HIS A 68 13.11 11.92 -3.78
N THR A 69 12.30 11.95 -4.84
CA THR A 69 12.77 11.64 -6.19
C THR A 69 12.27 12.68 -7.18
N GLU A 70 12.83 12.63 -8.40
CA GLU A 70 12.42 13.49 -9.50
C GLU A 70 11.31 12.86 -10.36
N LEU A 71 10.74 11.74 -9.92
CA LEU A 71 9.69 11.07 -10.65
C LEU A 71 8.45 11.97 -10.80
N THR A 72 7.80 11.88 -11.95
CA THR A 72 6.55 12.60 -12.18
C THR A 72 5.42 11.91 -11.41
N GLN A 73 4.29 12.60 -11.24
CA GLN A 73 3.12 11.99 -10.60
C GLN A 73 2.68 10.72 -11.31
N VAL A 74 2.72 10.71 -12.65
CA VAL A 74 2.32 9.54 -13.43
C VAL A 74 3.28 8.37 -13.16
N GLU A 75 4.58 8.65 -13.14
CA GLU A 75 5.57 7.62 -12.84
C GLU A 75 5.38 7.06 -11.43
N VAL A 76 5.08 7.92 -10.47
CA VAL A 76 4.84 7.51 -9.09
C VAL A 76 3.59 6.65 -8.95
N LEU A 77 2.49 7.08 -9.57
CA LEU A 77 1.25 6.31 -9.44
C LEU A 77 1.40 4.92 -10.06
N VAL A 78 2.11 4.81 -11.18
CA VAL A 78 2.39 3.52 -11.81
C VAL A 78 3.28 2.66 -10.92
N ALA A 79 4.34 3.23 -10.37
CA ALA A 79 5.27 2.51 -9.50
C ALA A 79 4.58 1.98 -8.23
N CYS A 80 3.49 2.61 -7.82
CA CYS A 80 2.75 2.22 -6.62
C CYS A 80 1.46 1.44 -6.93
N GLY A 81 1.32 0.96 -8.17
CA GLY A 81 0.24 0.06 -8.53
C GLY A 81 -1.11 0.71 -8.81
N PHE A 82 -1.14 2.01 -9.02
CA PHE A 82 -2.35 2.70 -9.41
C PHE A 82 -2.44 2.76 -10.94
N VAL A 83 -3.64 2.60 -11.46
CA VAL A 83 -3.86 2.61 -12.92
C VAL A 83 -4.53 3.88 -13.40
N SER A 84 -5.08 4.67 -12.49
CA SER A 84 -5.84 5.87 -12.83
C SER A 84 -5.35 7.05 -12.01
N PRO A 85 -4.98 8.17 -12.66
CA PRO A 85 -4.62 9.39 -11.95
C PRO A 85 -5.73 9.90 -11.02
N SER A 86 -6.98 9.76 -11.42
CA SER A 86 -8.13 10.17 -10.59
C SER A 86 -8.21 9.35 -9.32
N HIS A 87 -8.08 8.04 -9.45
CA HIS A 87 -8.15 7.13 -8.29
C HIS A 87 -6.98 7.40 -7.35
N PHE A 88 -5.79 7.56 -7.91
CA PHE A 88 -4.59 7.86 -7.13
C PHE A 88 -4.77 9.16 -6.34
N SER A 89 -5.18 10.23 -7.01
CA SER A 89 -5.37 11.54 -6.40
C SER A 89 -6.42 11.49 -5.28
N LYS A 90 -7.50 10.75 -5.51
CA LYS A 90 -8.58 10.59 -4.54
C LYS A 90 -8.11 9.84 -3.29
N CYS A 91 -7.39 8.74 -3.48
CA CYS A 91 -6.84 7.97 -2.36
C CYS A 91 -5.81 8.78 -1.59
N TYR A 92 -4.95 9.49 -2.30
CA TYR A 92 -3.91 10.31 -1.70
C TYR A 92 -4.52 11.41 -0.83
N SER A 93 -5.49 12.13 -1.38
CA SER A 93 -6.17 13.21 -0.66
C SER A 93 -6.93 12.71 0.55
N ALA A 94 -7.58 11.54 0.42
CA ALA A 94 -8.31 10.94 1.53
C ALA A 94 -7.37 10.54 2.68
N TYR A 95 -6.19 10.08 2.34
CA TYR A 95 -5.24 9.60 3.36
C TYR A 95 -4.44 10.74 4.00
N PHE A 96 -3.92 11.66 3.18
CA PHE A 96 -3.03 12.72 3.67
C PHE A 96 -3.70 14.08 3.85
N GLY A 97 -4.91 14.26 3.34
CA GLY A 97 -5.64 15.53 3.49
C GLY A 97 -5.32 16.60 2.45
N TYR A 98 -4.51 16.29 1.45
CA TYR A 98 -4.17 17.22 0.36
C TYR A 98 -3.75 16.44 -0.88
N ARG A 99 -3.75 17.10 -2.03
CA ARG A 99 -3.45 16.48 -3.32
C ARG A 99 -1.97 16.11 -3.46
N PRO A 100 -1.66 15.05 -4.23
CA PRO A 100 -0.27 14.65 -4.46
C PRO A 100 0.61 15.78 -5.03
N SER A 101 0.03 16.66 -5.84
CA SER A 101 0.77 17.77 -6.45
C SER A 101 1.36 18.73 -5.42
N LYS A 102 0.81 18.77 -4.22
CA LYS A 102 1.32 19.63 -3.16
C LYS A 102 2.62 19.12 -2.53
N GLU A 103 2.90 17.83 -2.69
CA GLU A 103 4.04 17.22 -2.02
C GLU A 103 5.37 17.89 -2.35
N LYS A 104 5.59 18.20 -3.62
CA LYS A 104 6.82 18.85 -4.05
C LYS A 104 6.96 20.28 -3.54
N ARG A 105 5.85 20.92 -3.23
CA ARG A 105 5.86 22.26 -2.65
C ARG A 105 6.23 22.25 -1.18
N LEU A 106 5.87 21.17 -0.49
CA LEU A 106 6.09 21.05 0.95
C LEU A 106 7.54 20.68 1.29
N VAL A 107 8.29 20.12 0.34
CA VAL A 107 9.64 19.58 0.57
C VAL A 107 10.70 20.39 -0.16
N LYS A 108 10.55 21.62 -0.23
CA LYS A 108 11.57 22.46 -0.84
C LYS A 108 12.71 22.79 0.10
#